data_aa549f16d7b2ef3f3c197d2c4389ab7b
#
_entry.id   aa549f16d7b2ef3f3c197d2c4389ab7b
#
_cell.length_a   1.000
_cell.length_b   1.000
_cell.length_c   1.000
_cell.angle_alpha   90.00
_cell.angle_beta   90.00
_cell.angle_gamma   90.00
#
_symmetry.space_group_name_H-M   'P 1'
#
loop_
_entity.id
_entity.type
_entity.pdbx_description
1 polymer ?
#
loop_
_entity_poly.entity_id
_entity_poly.type
_entity_poly.pdbx_seq_one_letter_code
_entity_poly.pdbx_strand_id
1 'polypeptide(L)'
;IADIGCGSGGQTITLARKIKGEITAVDLFPQFLAKLKKKAAELGLAPKIKTLKKSMDDLPFGSEEFDIIWSEGAIYIMGFEKGIKQWKKHLKVGGYLAVSEITWTTASRPAEIEEYWHNEYPEINTASAKIKILEENGFSPLGYFYLPESSWIDNYYRPMEERVEDFLIKHNYAEAAERLIENEK
;
A
#
# COMPACT_ATOMS: atom_id res chain seq x y z
N ILE A 1 -7.00 12.67 7.21
CA ILE A 1 -6.03 11.79 6.53
C ILE A 1 -6.61 11.35 5.21
N ALA A 2 -5.77 11.25 4.15
CA ALA A 2 -6.07 10.46 2.96
C ALA A 2 -5.31 9.13 3.05
N ASP A 3 -6.00 7.99 2.93
CA ASP A 3 -5.41 6.65 2.84
C ASP A 3 -5.57 6.18 1.39
N ILE A 4 -4.48 6.27 0.62
CA ILE A 4 -4.48 6.08 -0.84
C ILE A 4 -4.02 4.67 -1.18
N GLY A 5 -4.86 3.92 -1.92
CA GLY A 5 -4.68 2.50 -2.16
C GLY A 5 -5.03 1.67 -0.92
N CYS A 6 -6.13 2.02 -0.26
CA CYS A 6 -6.49 1.46 1.05
C CYS A 6 -6.84 -0.04 1.03
N GLY A 7 -7.05 -0.63 -0.15
CA GLY A 7 -7.46 -2.02 -0.27
C GLY A 7 -8.74 -2.32 0.52
N SER A 8 -8.76 -3.45 1.21
CA SER A 8 -9.86 -3.84 2.10
C SER A 8 -9.84 -3.14 3.48
N GLY A 9 -8.91 -2.20 3.69
CA GLY A 9 -8.90 -1.28 4.82
C GLY A 9 -8.22 -1.78 6.10
N GLY A 10 -7.26 -2.69 6.02
CA GLY A 10 -6.53 -3.17 7.19
C GLY A 10 -5.86 -2.03 7.97
N GLN A 11 -5.02 -1.25 7.28
CA GLN A 11 -4.39 -0.06 7.83
C GLN A 11 -5.39 1.05 8.15
N THR A 12 -6.40 1.28 7.30
CA THR A 12 -7.47 2.28 7.53
C THR A 12 -8.15 2.08 8.89
N ILE A 13 -8.55 0.84 9.19
CA ILE A 13 -9.17 0.48 10.48
C ILE A 13 -8.21 0.70 11.64
N THR A 14 -6.94 0.34 11.48
CA THR A 14 -5.92 0.53 12.50
C THR A 14 -5.69 2.01 12.79
N LEU A 15 -5.58 2.83 11.75
CA LEU A 15 -5.48 4.29 11.87
C LEU A 15 -6.71 4.88 12.54
N ALA A 16 -7.93 4.52 12.10
CA ALA A 16 -9.18 5.06 12.64
C ALA A 16 -9.37 4.81 14.14
N ARG A 17 -8.80 3.71 14.67
CA ARG A 17 -8.79 3.41 16.11
C ARG A 17 -7.85 4.32 16.90
N LYS A 18 -6.79 4.82 16.27
CA LYS A 18 -5.71 5.56 16.94
C LYS A 18 -5.84 7.08 16.83
N ILE A 19 -6.47 7.58 15.77
CA ILE A 19 -6.61 9.02 15.53
C ILE A 19 -7.96 9.55 15.97
N LYS A 20 -8.02 10.87 16.19
CA LYS A 20 -9.28 11.58 16.47
C LYS A 20 -9.97 12.11 15.22
N GLY A 21 -9.24 12.26 14.11
CA GLY A 21 -9.72 12.83 12.85
C GLY A 21 -10.44 11.83 11.96
N GLU A 22 -10.80 12.31 10.78
CA GLU A 22 -11.45 11.52 9.71
C GLU A 22 -10.42 10.98 8.71
N ILE A 23 -10.76 9.87 8.06
CA ILE A 23 -9.97 9.24 7.01
C ILE A 23 -10.80 9.20 5.74
N THR A 24 -10.25 9.70 4.64
CA THR A 24 -10.75 9.43 3.29
C THR A 24 -9.95 8.28 2.71
N ALA A 25 -10.57 7.11 2.65
CA ALA A 25 -9.97 5.88 2.16
C ALA A 25 -10.28 5.73 0.66
N VAL A 26 -9.22 5.71 -0.15
CA VAL A 26 -9.31 5.68 -1.62
C VAL A 26 -8.83 4.35 -2.16
N ASP A 27 -9.61 3.75 -3.04
CA ASP A 27 -9.22 2.57 -3.81
C ASP A 27 -9.95 2.53 -5.16
N LEU A 28 -9.35 1.88 -6.14
CA LEU A 28 -9.95 1.70 -7.46
C LEU A 28 -11.05 0.62 -7.44
N PHE A 29 -10.91 -0.38 -6.59
CA PHE A 29 -11.76 -1.58 -6.57
C PHE A 29 -12.92 -1.44 -5.58
N PRO A 30 -14.17 -1.34 -6.07
CA PRO A 30 -15.34 -1.14 -5.21
C PRO A 30 -15.59 -2.30 -4.24
N GLN A 31 -15.17 -3.52 -4.58
CA GLN A 31 -15.29 -4.68 -3.70
C GLN A 31 -14.40 -4.56 -2.44
N PHE A 32 -13.24 -3.91 -2.53
CA PHE A 32 -12.41 -3.63 -1.38
C PHE A 32 -13.05 -2.58 -0.48
N LEU A 33 -13.52 -1.50 -1.07
CA LEU A 33 -14.23 -0.45 -0.34
C LEU A 33 -15.51 -0.97 0.35
N ALA A 34 -16.22 -1.92 -0.26
CA ALA A 34 -17.37 -2.57 0.36
C ALA A 34 -16.97 -3.38 1.61
N LYS A 35 -15.86 -4.13 1.55
CA LYS A 35 -15.31 -4.84 2.70
C LYS A 35 -14.91 -3.88 3.82
N LEU A 36 -14.22 -2.79 3.49
CA LEU A 36 -13.85 -1.75 4.45
C LEU A 36 -15.08 -1.13 5.12
N LYS A 37 -16.10 -0.73 4.36
CA LYS A 37 -17.36 -0.18 4.90
C LYS A 37 -18.03 -1.13 5.88
N LYS A 38 -18.17 -2.40 5.51
CA LYS A 38 -18.74 -3.43 6.36
C LYS A 38 -17.96 -3.54 7.67
N LYS A 39 -16.64 -3.68 7.58
CA LYS A 39 -15.77 -3.80 8.76
C LYS A 39 -15.79 -2.56 9.65
N ALA A 40 -15.80 -1.38 9.05
CA ALA A 40 -15.91 -0.12 9.79
C ALA A 40 -17.25 -0.02 10.56
N ALA A 41 -18.36 -0.44 9.96
CA ALA A 41 -19.66 -0.46 10.62
C ALA A 41 -19.69 -1.44 11.80
N GLU A 42 -19.20 -2.68 11.61
CA GLU A 42 -19.10 -3.69 12.67
C GLU A 42 -18.28 -3.21 13.88
N LEU A 43 -17.29 -2.34 13.66
CA LEU A 43 -16.39 -1.83 14.69
C LEU A 43 -16.80 -0.44 15.24
N GLY A 44 -17.92 0.13 14.80
CA GLY A 44 -18.35 1.47 15.21
C GLY A 44 -17.46 2.61 14.68
N LEU A 45 -16.66 2.35 13.64
CA LEU A 45 -15.73 3.32 13.06
C LEU A 45 -16.28 4.02 11.81
N ALA A 46 -17.46 3.64 11.33
CA ALA A 46 -18.07 4.21 10.14
C ALA A 46 -18.13 5.75 10.12
N PRO A 47 -18.39 6.46 11.24
CA PRO A 47 -18.40 7.92 11.25
C PRO A 47 -17.05 8.57 10.94
N LYS A 48 -15.94 7.84 11.13
CA LYS A 48 -14.58 8.34 10.90
C LYS A 48 -14.04 8.04 9.51
N ILE A 49 -14.69 7.15 8.74
CA ILE A 49 -14.13 6.63 7.48
C ILE A 49 -15.06 6.95 6.33
N LYS A 50 -14.59 7.81 5.43
CA LYS A 50 -15.22 8.05 4.13
C LYS A 50 -14.50 7.22 3.08
N THR A 51 -15.23 6.50 2.23
CA THR A 51 -14.63 5.73 1.15
C THR A 51 -14.85 6.41 -0.19
N LEU A 52 -13.83 6.42 -1.03
CA LEU A 52 -13.84 7.05 -2.33
C LEU A 52 -13.33 6.07 -3.40
N LYS A 53 -14.17 5.74 -4.38
CA LYS A 53 -13.75 4.95 -5.54
C LYS A 53 -13.09 5.87 -6.55
N LYS A 54 -11.76 5.87 -6.59
CA LYS A 54 -10.95 6.66 -7.52
C LYS A 54 -9.62 6.00 -7.78
N SER A 55 -9.03 6.30 -8.94
CA SER A 55 -7.63 5.97 -9.19
C SER A 55 -6.72 6.90 -8.39
N MET A 56 -5.58 6.40 -7.94
CA MET A 56 -4.59 7.14 -7.16
C MET A 56 -3.89 8.24 -7.95
N ASP A 57 -3.97 8.21 -9.27
CA ASP A 57 -3.44 9.22 -10.19
C ASP A 57 -4.49 10.25 -10.65
N ASP A 58 -5.77 10.07 -10.27
CA ASP A 58 -6.89 10.99 -10.56
C ASP A 58 -7.70 11.29 -9.29
N LEU A 59 -7.06 11.91 -8.31
CA LEU A 59 -7.67 12.24 -7.03
C LEU A 59 -8.40 13.60 -7.10
N PRO A 60 -9.67 13.66 -6.69
CA PRO A 60 -10.48 14.88 -6.75
C PRO A 60 -10.27 15.77 -5.51
N PHE A 61 -9.04 15.80 -4.98
CA PHE A 61 -8.72 16.53 -3.77
C PHE A 61 -8.27 17.96 -4.06
N GLY A 62 -8.61 18.86 -3.16
CA GLY A 62 -8.13 20.23 -3.18
C GLY A 62 -6.64 20.34 -2.82
N SER A 63 -6.11 21.55 -2.98
CA SER A 63 -4.78 21.86 -2.45
C SER A 63 -4.84 21.97 -0.93
N GLU A 64 -3.80 21.46 -0.24
CA GLU A 64 -3.63 21.58 1.22
C GLU A 64 -4.83 21.04 2.02
N GLU A 65 -5.44 19.95 1.54
CA GLU A 65 -6.63 19.37 2.15
C GLU A 65 -6.31 18.48 3.36
N PHE A 66 -5.19 17.75 3.32
CA PHE A 66 -4.88 16.73 4.31
C PHE A 66 -3.68 17.06 5.20
N ASP A 67 -3.80 16.72 6.48
CA ASP A 67 -2.67 16.76 7.41
C ASP A 67 -1.71 15.59 7.18
N ILE A 68 -2.23 14.45 6.72
CA ILE A 68 -1.45 13.24 6.44
C ILE A 68 -1.97 12.60 5.16
N ILE A 69 -1.06 12.19 4.27
CA ILE A 69 -1.30 11.21 3.21
C ILE A 69 -0.60 9.92 3.63
N TRP A 70 -1.36 8.84 3.64
CA TRP A 70 -0.93 7.49 3.98
C TRP A 70 -1.10 6.57 2.79
N SER A 71 -0.11 5.72 2.51
CA SER A 71 -0.21 4.72 1.43
C SER A 71 0.70 3.53 1.73
N GLU A 72 0.12 2.37 1.98
CA GLU A 72 0.86 1.13 2.20
C GLU A 72 0.69 0.17 1.03
N GLY A 73 1.81 -0.31 0.46
CA GLY A 73 1.83 -1.30 -0.60
C GLY A 73 1.08 -0.88 -1.87
N ALA A 74 1.07 0.42 -2.21
CA ALA A 74 0.28 0.91 -3.33
C ALA A 74 0.98 1.94 -4.22
N ILE A 75 1.80 2.83 -3.68
CA ILE A 75 2.40 3.94 -4.46
C ILE A 75 3.23 3.45 -5.66
N TYR A 76 3.86 2.28 -5.57
CA TYR A 76 4.64 1.67 -6.64
C TYR A 76 3.83 1.46 -7.92
N ILE A 77 2.50 1.26 -7.83
CA ILE A 77 1.60 1.05 -8.98
C ILE A 77 1.62 2.23 -9.95
N MET A 78 1.74 3.44 -9.45
CA MET A 78 1.82 4.64 -10.28
C MET A 78 3.23 5.18 -10.48
N GLY A 79 4.21 4.60 -9.80
CA GLY A 79 5.58 5.05 -9.69
C GLY A 79 5.80 5.94 -8.47
N PHE A 80 6.87 5.64 -7.73
CA PHE A 80 7.16 6.29 -6.44
C PHE A 80 7.32 7.81 -6.57
N GLU A 81 8.21 8.25 -7.47
CA GLU A 81 8.45 9.68 -7.67
C GLU A 81 7.22 10.41 -8.20
N LYS A 82 6.50 9.79 -9.15
CA LYS A 82 5.27 10.35 -9.69
C LYS A 82 4.20 10.53 -8.61
N GLY A 83 4.01 9.51 -7.75
CA GLY A 83 3.07 9.55 -6.63
C GLY A 83 3.39 10.68 -5.66
N ILE A 84 4.65 10.79 -5.24
CA ILE A 84 5.12 11.85 -4.35
C ILE A 84 4.85 13.23 -4.93
N LYS A 85 5.21 13.48 -6.21
CA LYS A 85 4.98 14.76 -6.89
C LYS A 85 3.50 15.12 -6.98
N GLN A 86 2.66 14.15 -7.33
CA GLN A 86 1.24 14.40 -7.53
C GLN A 86 0.49 14.60 -6.21
N TRP A 87 0.84 13.86 -5.15
CA TRP A 87 0.12 13.91 -3.89
C TRP A 87 0.55 15.08 -3.01
N LYS A 88 1.78 15.57 -3.18
CA LYS A 88 2.31 16.69 -2.38
C LYS A 88 1.38 17.90 -2.34
N LYS A 89 0.76 18.26 -3.45
CA LYS A 89 -0.16 19.41 -3.53
C LYS A 89 -1.38 19.31 -2.62
N HIS A 90 -1.76 18.08 -2.23
CA HIS A 90 -2.91 17.83 -1.38
C HIS A 90 -2.56 17.84 0.11
N LEU A 91 -1.26 17.86 0.46
CA LEU A 91 -0.80 18.02 1.83
C LEU A 91 -0.79 19.48 2.24
N LYS A 92 -1.26 19.76 3.44
CA LYS A 92 -1.08 21.04 4.09
C LYS A 92 0.40 21.36 4.29
N VAL A 93 0.74 22.63 4.41
CA VAL A 93 2.09 23.02 4.82
C VAL A 93 2.39 22.41 6.20
N GLY A 94 3.52 21.72 6.31
CA GLY A 94 3.88 20.95 7.51
C GLY A 94 3.14 19.61 7.67
N GLY A 95 2.35 19.19 6.68
CA GLY A 95 1.72 17.88 6.64
C GLY A 95 2.70 16.75 6.40
N TYR A 96 2.27 15.52 6.63
CA TYR A 96 3.11 14.33 6.60
C TYR A 96 2.73 13.39 5.45
N LEU A 97 3.73 12.83 4.80
CA LEU A 97 3.59 11.73 3.87
C LEU A 97 4.15 10.46 4.52
N ALA A 98 3.33 9.43 4.65
CA ALA A 98 3.75 8.11 5.12
C ALA A 98 3.46 7.08 4.04
N VAL A 99 4.51 6.46 3.50
CA VAL A 99 4.41 5.49 2.41
C VAL A 99 5.25 4.26 2.70
N SER A 100 4.78 3.09 2.33
CA SER A 100 5.63 1.92 2.23
C SER A 100 6.04 1.69 0.79
N GLU A 101 7.29 1.28 0.59
CA GLU A 101 7.90 1.14 -0.71
C GLU A 101 8.81 -0.08 -0.75
N ILE A 102 8.83 -0.78 -1.88
CA ILE A 102 9.72 -1.91 -2.10
C ILE A 102 11.14 -1.39 -2.34
N THR A 103 12.08 -1.88 -1.54
CA THR A 103 13.47 -1.46 -1.63
C THR A 103 14.44 -2.62 -1.48
N TRP A 104 15.62 -2.49 -2.10
CA TRP A 104 16.73 -3.37 -1.84
C TRP A 104 17.28 -3.14 -0.44
N THR A 105 17.51 -4.23 0.29
CA THR A 105 18.13 -4.22 1.62
C THR A 105 19.63 -4.53 1.58
N THR A 106 20.15 -4.99 0.43
CA THR A 106 21.55 -5.39 0.22
C THR A 106 22.15 -4.69 -1.00
N ALA A 107 23.46 -4.53 -0.99
CA ALA A 107 24.20 -3.99 -2.12
C ALA A 107 24.38 -4.99 -3.26
N SER A 108 24.40 -6.29 -2.93
CA SER A 108 24.47 -7.40 -3.91
C SER A 108 23.40 -8.42 -3.62
N ARG A 109 22.90 -9.07 -4.66
CA ARG A 109 21.83 -10.05 -4.64
C ARG A 109 22.00 -11.04 -5.78
N PRO A 110 21.33 -12.21 -5.74
CA PRO A 110 21.30 -13.12 -6.89
C PRO A 110 20.77 -12.43 -8.14
N ALA A 111 21.40 -12.69 -9.28
CA ALA A 111 21.01 -12.07 -10.57
C ALA A 111 19.54 -12.35 -10.93
N GLU A 112 19.06 -13.55 -10.65
CA GLU A 112 17.68 -13.97 -10.86
C GLU A 112 16.68 -13.09 -10.13
N ILE A 113 16.94 -12.79 -8.84
CA ILE A 113 16.10 -11.91 -8.03
C ILE A 113 16.15 -10.46 -8.54
N GLU A 114 17.34 -10.02 -8.96
CA GLU A 114 17.50 -8.68 -9.53
C GLU A 114 16.74 -8.52 -10.84
N GLU A 115 16.83 -9.49 -11.74
CA GLU A 115 16.11 -9.51 -13.02
C GLU A 115 14.60 -9.56 -12.80
N TYR A 116 14.11 -10.46 -11.92
CA TYR A 116 12.69 -10.55 -11.59
C TYR A 116 12.12 -9.19 -11.14
N TRP A 117 12.73 -8.58 -10.14
CA TRP A 117 12.21 -7.32 -9.59
C TRP A 117 12.37 -6.14 -10.54
N HIS A 118 13.41 -6.09 -11.40
CA HIS A 118 13.51 -5.06 -12.42
C HIS A 118 12.43 -5.19 -13.49
N ASN A 119 11.97 -6.40 -13.80
CA ASN A 119 10.87 -6.62 -14.71
C ASN A 119 9.53 -6.24 -14.10
N GLU A 120 9.28 -6.63 -12.84
CA GLU A 120 8.02 -6.35 -12.14
C GLU A 120 7.90 -4.88 -11.66
N TYR A 121 9.01 -4.31 -11.21
CA TYR A 121 9.06 -2.95 -10.72
C TYR A 121 10.39 -2.28 -11.08
N PRO A 122 10.51 -1.67 -12.28
CA PRO A 122 11.75 -1.06 -12.77
C PRO A 122 12.32 0.06 -11.88
N GLU A 123 11.46 0.71 -11.08
CA GLU A 123 11.88 1.76 -10.14
C GLU A 123 12.44 1.21 -8.82
N ILE A 124 12.53 -0.11 -8.63
CA ILE A 124 13.09 -0.68 -7.40
C ILE A 124 14.52 -0.18 -7.17
N ASN A 125 14.80 0.29 -5.95
CA ASN A 125 16.10 0.83 -5.59
C ASN A 125 16.34 0.69 -4.08
N THR A 126 17.45 1.22 -3.57
CA THR A 126 17.74 1.25 -2.14
C THR A 126 16.87 2.26 -1.40
N ALA A 127 16.70 2.07 -0.08
CA ALA A 127 15.99 3.03 0.75
C ALA A 127 16.61 4.44 0.67
N SER A 128 17.94 4.54 0.62
CA SER A 128 18.64 5.84 0.46
C SER A 128 18.32 6.54 -0.85
N ALA A 129 18.17 5.80 -1.95
CA ALA A 129 17.77 6.37 -3.24
C ALA A 129 16.30 6.88 -3.18
N LYS A 130 15.40 6.15 -2.54
CA LYS A 130 14.00 6.59 -2.34
C LYS A 130 13.92 7.81 -1.41
N ILE A 131 14.72 7.85 -0.35
CA ILE A 131 14.82 9.02 0.55
C ILE A 131 15.32 10.25 -0.23
N LYS A 132 16.33 10.10 -1.08
CA LYS A 132 16.82 11.18 -1.93
C LYS A 132 15.70 11.74 -2.82
N ILE A 133 14.86 10.90 -3.41
CA ILE A 133 13.68 11.34 -4.19
C ILE A 133 12.74 12.19 -3.34
N LEU A 134 12.50 11.80 -2.08
CA LEU A 134 11.67 12.59 -1.16
C LEU A 134 12.28 13.98 -0.92
N GLU A 135 13.58 14.06 -0.63
CA GLU A 135 14.29 15.33 -0.39
C GLU A 135 14.29 16.23 -1.62
N GLU A 136 14.57 15.68 -2.81
CA GLU A 136 14.53 16.42 -4.09
C GLU A 136 13.13 16.96 -4.41
N ASN A 137 12.08 16.32 -3.88
CA ASN A 137 10.71 16.80 -3.99
C ASN A 137 10.25 17.65 -2.79
N GLY A 138 11.20 18.10 -1.95
CA GLY A 138 10.97 19.05 -0.86
C GLY A 138 10.25 18.46 0.34
N PHE A 139 10.46 17.19 0.63
CA PHE A 139 10.15 16.57 1.90
C PHE A 139 11.39 16.52 2.79
N SER A 140 11.18 16.61 4.10
CA SER A 140 12.23 16.34 5.09
C SER A 140 11.94 14.99 5.72
N PRO A 141 12.76 13.95 5.45
CA PRO A 141 12.57 12.63 6.02
C PRO A 141 12.63 12.66 7.54
N LEU A 142 11.63 12.11 8.20
CA LEU A 142 11.58 12.00 9.66
C LEU A 142 12.14 10.67 10.15
N GLY A 143 12.03 9.63 9.35
CA GLY A 143 12.53 8.31 9.65
C GLY A 143 12.03 7.29 8.65
N TYR A 144 12.67 6.14 8.66
CA TYR A 144 12.24 4.95 7.93
C TYR A 144 12.63 3.70 8.72
N PHE A 145 11.99 2.61 8.41
CA PHE A 145 12.32 1.28 8.96
C PHE A 145 11.98 0.22 7.93
N TYR A 146 12.66 -0.90 8.02
CA TYR A 146 12.29 -2.09 7.26
C TYR A 146 11.22 -2.87 8.01
N LEU A 147 10.19 -3.32 7.29
CA LEU A 147 9.20 -4.22 7.87
C LEU A 147 9.91 -5.54 8.27
N PRO A 148 9.66 -6.05 9.48
CA PRO A 148 10.23 -7.33 9.89
C PRO A 148 9.65 -8.47 9.03
N GLU A 149 10.43 -9.53 8.83
CA GLU A 149 10.00 -10.72 8.07
C GLU A 149 8.66 -11.28 8.57
N SER A 150 8.43 -11.25 9.88
CA SER A 150 7.16 -11.68 10.48
C SER A 150 5.94 -10.96 9.92
N SER A 151 6.10 -9.73 9.43
CA SER A 151 5.00 -9.01 8.78
C SER A 151 4.53 -9.71 7.50
N TRP A 152 5.46 -10.32 6.76
CA TRP A 152 5.16 -11.09 5.56
C TRP A 152 4.77 -12.54 5.89
N ILE A 153 5.57 -13.20 6.73
CA ILE A 153 5.36 -14.61 7.08
C ILE A 153 4.00 -14.77 7.78
N ASP A 154 3.73 -14.00 8.83
CA ASP A 154 2.55 -14.21 9.67
C ASP A 154 1.26 -13.63 9.08
N ASN A 155 1.36 -12.56 8.26
CA ASN A 155 0.18 -11.84 7.79
C ASN A 155 -0.12 -12.04 6.30
N TYR A 156 0.81 -12.64 5.53
CA TYR A 156 0.63 -12.89 4.11
C TYR A 156 0.86 -14.36 3.76
N TYR A 157 2.08 -14.87 3.89
CA TYR A 157 2.42 -16.21 3.41
C TYR A 157 1.72 -17.32 4.18
N ARG A 158 1.77 -17.33 5.52
CA ARG A 158 1.10 -18.37 6.32
C ARG A 158 -0.41 -18.41 6.10
N PRO A 159 -1.18 -17.28 6.17
CA PRO A 159 -2.60 -17.27 5.83
C PRO A 159 -2.91 -17.69 4.39
N MET A 160 -1.99 -17.45 3.46
CA MET A 160 -2.14 -17.89 2.08
C MET A 160 -1.94 -19.40 2.00
N GLU A 161 -0.85 -19.95 2.57
CA GLU A 161 -0.57 -21.39 2.61
C GLU A 161 -1.72 -22.19 3.20
N GLU A 162 -2.31 -21.71 4.31
CA GLU A 162 -3.46 -22.35 4.96
C GLU A 162 -4.70 -22.44 4.05
N ARG A 163 -4.78 -21.65 2.98
CA ARG A 163 -5.91 -21.59 2.05
C ARG A 163 -5.63 -22.22 0.69
N VAL A 164 -4.41 -22.64 0.43
CA VAL A 164 -4.01 -23.20 -0.88
C VAL A 164 -4.90 -24.37 -1.26
N GLU A 165 -5.08 -25.34 -0.34
CA GLU A 165 -5.86 -26.54 -0.62
C GLU A 165 -7.33 -26.22 -0.92
N ASP A 166 -7.97 -25.40 -0.09
CA ASP A 166 -9.35 -24.96 -0.32
C ASP A 166 -9.52 -24.20 -1.64
N PHE A 167 -8.51 -23.39 -2.01
CA PHE A 167 -8.48 -22.67 -3.26
C PHE A 167 -8.37 -23.62 -4.45
N LEU A 168 -7.47 -24.59 -4.40
CA LEU A 168 -7.26 -25.58 -5.46
C LEU A 168 -8.52 -26.46 -5.65
N ILE A 169 -9.13 -26.94 -4.57
CA ILE A 169 -10.40 -27.68 -4.59
C ILE A 169 -11.49 -26.84 -5.28
N LYS A 170 -11.66 -25.59 -4.87
CA LYS A 170 -12.65 -24.67 -5.44
C LYS A 170 -12.48 -24.45 -6.94
N HIS A 171 -11.27 -24.52 -7.43
CA HIS A 171 -10.93 -24.33 -8.84
C HIS A 171 -10.66 -25.65 -9.59
N ASN A 172 -11.05 -26.79 -8.97
CA ASN A 172 -10.91 -28.15 -9.53
C ASN A 172 -9.47 -28.44 -10.00
N TYR A 173 -8.46 -27.97 -9.26
CA TYR A 173 -7.05 -28.11 -9.59
C TYR A 173 -6.72 -27.68 -11.05
N ALA A 174 -7.37 -26.62 -11.52
CA ALA A 174 -7.10 -26.10 -12.85
C ALA A 174 -5.64 -25.60 -12.94
N GLU A 175 -4.97 -25.89 -14.03
CA GLU A 175 -3.56 -25.53 -14.28
C GLU A 175 -3.26 -24.05 -13.98
N ALA A 176 -4.18 -23.15 -14.31
CA ALA A 176 -4.05 -21.74 -14.00
C ALA A 176 -4.05 -21.43 -12.49
N ALA A 177 -4.79 -22.21 -11.70
CA ALA A 177 -4.81 -22.08 -10.24
C ALA A 177 -3.52 -22.62 -9.60
N GLU A 178 -2.99 -23.74 -10.12
CA GLU A 178 -1.71 -24.30 -9.69
C GLU A 178 -0.56 -23.34 -9.99
N ARG A 179 -0.49 -22.81 -11.23
CA ARG A 179 0.52 -21.80 -11.61
C ARG A 179 0.47 -20.53 -10.75
N LEU A 180 -0.72 -20.07 -10.37
CA LEU A 180 -0.84 -18.92 -9.50
C LEU A 180 -0.16 -19.16 -8.15
N ILE A 181 -0.35 -20.35 -7.57
CA ILE A 181 0.29 -20.73 -6.29
C ILE A 181 1.81 -20.90 -6.45
N GLU A 182 2.28 -21.43 -7.58
CA GLU A 182 3.71 -21.58 -7.84
C GLU A 182 4.43 -20.24 -7.99
N ASN A 183 3.78 -19.27 -8.63
CA ASN A 183 4.34 -17.92 -8.81
C ASN A 183 4.42 -17.10 -7.51
N GLU A 184 3.63 -17.46 -6.50
CA GLU A 184 3.63 -16.77 -5.20
C GLU A 184 4.62 -17.38 -4.18
N LYS A 185 5.20 -18.54 -4.48
CA LYS A 185 6.21 -19.21 -3.62
C LYS A 185 7.63 -18.77 -3.97
#